data_fb428c69305753ee935cd33e317630ae
#
_entry.id   fb428c69305753ee935cd33e317630ae
#
_cell.length_a   1.000
_cell.length_b   1.000
_cell.length_c   1.000
_cell.angle_alpha   90.00
_cell.angle_beta   90.00
_cell.angle_gamma   90.00
#
_symmetry.space_group_name_H-M   'P 1'
#
loop_
_entity.id
_entity.type
_entity.pdbx_description
1 polymer ?
#
loop_
_entity_poly.entity_id
_entity_poly.type
_entity_poly.pdbx_seq_one_letter_code
_entity_poly.pdbx_strand_id
1 'polypeptide(L)'
;MLTPSAFGSPHVSVIRGQPAYEDEALLRGQIEAAIAAIDLPADFIQPGEHVVIKPNWVKEHDTRTPHDEASWLAIITHPAFVREVARWAARQLRGTGRVTLCDAPQSDSSFDAIRRLHRLDDLIEECRRDFPGVTFTLFDMRCEEWKVVDGVTVSKRELPSDPAGAVDVHLDEKSEFFGFPGLGK
;
A
#
# COMPACT_ATOMS: atom_id res chain seq x y z
N MET A 1 11.51 -15.61 11.78
CA MET A 1 10.37 -16.39 11.25
C MET A 1 9.33 -16.46 12.35
N LEU A 2 8.26 -15.68 12.26
CA LEU A 2 7.14 -15.76 13.20
C LEU A 2 6.41 -17.08 12.96
N THR A 3 6.32 -17.90 13.99
CA THR A 3 5.58 -19.16 13.91
C THR A 3 4.08 -18.87 13.87
N PRO A 4 3.27 -19.60 13.10
CA PRO A 4 1.80 -19.37 12.98
C PRO A 4 1.04 -19.41 14.34
N SER A 5 1.66 -19.90 15.39
CA SER A 5 1.07 -19.98 16.74
C SER A 5 1.15 -18.68 17.55
N ALA A 6 1.85 -17.64 17.06
CA ALA A 6 1.97 -16.36 17.75
C ALA A 6 0.71 -15.47 17.59
N PHE A 7 -0.07 -15.70 16.56
CA PHE A 7 -1.36 -15.05 16.34
C PHE A 7 -2.45 -16.07 16.67
N GLY A 8 -3.20 -15.88 17.71
CA GLY A 8 -4.38 -16.70 18.04
C GLY A 8 -5.32 -16.92 16.84
N SER A 9 -6.59 -17.19 17.04
CA SER A 9 -7.55 -17.25 15.93
C SER A 9 -7.51 -15.96 15.12
N PRO A 10 -7.64 -16.02 13.77
CA PRO A 10 -7.63 -14.83 12.94
C PRO A 10 -8.75 -13.88 13.34
N HIS A 11 -8.41 -12.64 13.61
CA HIS A 11 -9.36 -11.59 13.97
C HIS A 11 -9.55 -10.63 12.82
N VAL A 12 -10.79 -10.25 12.55
CA VAL A 12 -11.15 -9.19 11.62
C VAL A 12 -11.85 -8.08 12.39
N SER A 13 -11.31 -6.87 12.32
CA SER A 13 -11.95 -5.70 12.89
C SER A 13 -12.82 -5.01 11.85
N VAL A 14 -14.07 -4.74 12.21
CA VAL A 14 -14.98 -3.94 11.40
C VAL A 14 -15.53 -2.82 12.28
N ILE A 15 -15.22 -1.58 11.93
CA ILE A 15 -15.79 -0.42 12.61
C ILE A 15 -16.73 0.33 11.67
N ARG A 16 -17.78 0.91 12.23
CA ARG A 16 -18.65 1.82 11.48
C ARG A 16 -17.96 3.18 11.40
N GLY A 17 -17.42 3.52 10.21
CA GLY A 17 -16.81 4.81 9.93
C GLY A 17 -17.75 5.78 9.23
N GLN A 18 -17.33 7.04 9.18
CA GLN A 18 -17.89 8.08 8.32
C GLN A 18 -16.86 8.41 7.23
N PRO A 19 -17.25 8.78 6.01
CA PRO A 19 -16.32 9.28 5.02
C PRO A 19 -15.73 10.61 5.55
N ALA A 20 -14.46 10.59 5.93
CA ALA A 20 -13.82 11.66 6.69
C ALA A 20 -12.43 12.00 6.13
N TYR A 21 -12.28 11.89 4.81
CA TYR A 21 -10.98 12.13 4.19
C TYR A 21 -10.48 13.57 4.36
N GLU A 22 -11.39 14.53 4.56
CA GLU A 22 -11.08 15.94 4.81
C GLU A 22 -10.83 16.23 6.31
N ASP A 23 -11.24 15.35 7.21
CA ASP A 23 -11.04 15.47 8.67
C ASP A 23 -9.97 14.46 9.13
N GLU A 24 -8.72 14.92 9.19
CA GLU A 24 -7.59 14.07 9.59
C GLU A 24 -7.75 13.50 11.00
N ALA A 25 -8.32 14.25 11.94
CA ALA A 25 -8.46 13.80 13.32
C ALA A 25 -9.49 12.66 13.42
N LEU A 26 -10.62 12.81 12.73
CA LEU A 26 -11.67 11.79 12.68
C LEU A 26 -11.17 10.54 11.94
N LEU A 27 -10.51 10.71 10.79
CA LEU A 27 -9.94 9.59 10.03
C LEU A 27 -8.91 8.81 10.85
N ARG A 28 -8.01 9.51 11.52
CA ARG A 28 -7.02 8.92 12.44
C ARG A 28 -7.69 8.12 13.54
N GLY A 29 -8.68 8.70 14.21
CA GLY A 29 -9.43 8.02 15.28
C GLY A 29 -10.14 6.75 14.80
N GLN A 30 -10.69 6.74 13.59
CA GLN A 30 -11.30 5.57 12.99
C GLN A 30 -10.27 4.47 12.69
N ILE A 31 -9.10 4.82 12.13
CA ILE A 31 -8.02 3.88 11.85
C ILE A 31 -7.49 3.28 13.17
N GLU A 32 -7.21 4.11 14.16
CA GLU A 32 -6.72 3.66 15.46
C GLU A 32 -7.73 2.75 16.17
N ALA A 33 -9.02 3.06 16.11
CA ALA A 33 -10.06 2.20 16.64
C ALA A 33 -10.14 0.85 15.94
N ALA A 34 -9.99 0.82 14.61
CA ALA A 34 -9.97 -0.42 13.85
C ALA A 34 -8.76 -1.30 14.21
N ILE A 35 -7.58 -0.69 14.34
CA ILE A 35 -6.36 -1.39 14.72
C ILE A 35 -6.44 -1.89 16.17
N ALA A 36 -6.91 -1.06 17.11
CA ALA A 36 -7.07 -1.45 18.51
C ALA A 36 -8.02 -2.65 18.69
N ALA A 37 -9.06 -2.75 17.84
CA ALA A 37 -10.01 -3.86 17.90
C ALA A 37 -9.45 -5.20 17.36
N ILE A 38 -8.28 -5.21 16.73
CA ILE A 38 -7.59 -6.45 16.31
C ILE A 38 -6.77 -7.05 17.45
N ASP A 39 -6.52 -6.30 18.52
CA ASP A 39 -5.72 -6.72 19.68
C ASP A 39 -4.29 -7.15 19.27
N LEU A 40 -3.62 -6.30 18.49
CA LEU A 40 -2.23 -6.54 18.10
C LEU A 40 -1.31 -6.53 19.34
N PRO A 41 -0.28 -7.40 19.38
CA PRO A 41 0.75 -7.31 20.42
C PRO A 41 1.35 -5.90 20.49
N ALA A 42 1.66 -5.44 21.71
CA ALA A 42 2.22 -4.09 21.92
C ALA A 42 3.58 -3.88 21.22
N ASP A 43 4.26 -4.95 20.89
CA ASP A 43 5.54 -5.02 20.19
C ASP A 43 5.39 -5.49 18.72
N PHE A 44 4.20 -5.42 18.15
CA PHE A 44 3.93 -5.82 16.76
C PHE A 44 4.82 -5.10 15.75
N ILE A 45 5.11 -3.82 16.00
CA ILE A 45 6.13 -3.05 15.29
C ILE A 45 7.13 -2.54 16.30
N GLN A 46 8.42 -2.83 16.08
CA GLN A 46 9.50 -2.46 16.98
C GLN A 46 10.37 -1.33 16.40
N PRO A 47 11.03 -0.53 17.27
CA PRO A 47 12.03 0.43 16.83
C PRO A 47 13.10 -0.22 15.95
N GLY A 48 13.47 0.43 14.86
CA GLY A 48 14.47 -0.04 13.91
C GLY A 48 13.94 -0.95 12.79
N GLU A 49 12.70 -1.40 12.87
CA GLU A 49 12.11 -2.26 11.85
C GLU A 49 11.80 -1.52 10.55
N HIS A 50 11.57 -2.31 9.51
CA HIS A 50 11.14 -1.86 8.20
C HIS A 50 9.68 -2.25 7.98
N VAL A 51 8.79 -1.27 7.98
CA VAL A 51 7.37 -1.44 7.71
C VAL A 51 7.11 -1.17 6.22
N VAL A 52 6.50 -2.13 5.54
CA VAL A 52 6.07 -1.98 4.15
C VAL A 52 4.57 -1.81 4.12
N ILE A 53 4.10 -0.74 3.51
CA ILE A 53 2.69 -0.44 3.30
C ILE A 53 2.42 -0.52 1.81
N LYS A 54 1.56 -1.44 1.43
CA LYS A 54 1.09 -1.58 0.04
C LYS A 54 -0.34 -1.03 -0.07
N PRO A 55 -0.52 0.23 -0.48
CA PRO A 55 -1.81 0.73 -0.90
C PRO A 55 -2.27 0.00 -2.17
N ASN A 56 -3.53 0.10 -2.50
CA ASN A 56 -4.03 -0.38 -3.77
C ASN A 56 -4.08 0.79 -4.77
N TRP A 57 -3.08 0.94 -5.60
CA TRP A 57 -2.98 1.98 -6.63
C TRP A 57 -3.15 1.38 -8.02
N VAL A 58 -4.35 0.93 -8.34
CA VAL A 58 -4.64 0.15 -9.55
C VAL A 58 -4.25 0.90 -10.81
N LYS A 59 -4.75 2.12 -10.98
CA LYS A 59 -4.54 2.96 -12.14
C LYS A 59 -4.83 4.43 -11.82
N GLU A 60 -4.30 5.36 -12.62
CA GLU A 60 -4.48 6.80 -12.43
C GLU A 60 -5.93 7.28 -12.59
N HIS A 61 -6.77 6.55 -13.33
CA HIS A 61 -8.20 6.83 -13.51
C HIS A 61 -8.98 5.57 -13.88
N ASP A 62 -10.29 5.57 -13.66
CA ASP A 62 -11.16 4.49 -14.11
C ASP A 62 -11.43 4.62 -15.61
N THR A 63 -10.94 3.66 -16.39
CA THR A 63 -11.10 3.66 -17.85
C THR A 63 -12.55 3.52 -18.31
N ARG A 64 -13.46 3.08 -17.43
CA ARG A 64 -14.91 2.99 -17.71
C ARG A 64 -15.60 4.34 -17.63
N THR A 65 -15.01 5.31 -16.94
CA THR A 65 -15.53 6.68 -16.75
C THR A 65 -14.44 7.71 -17.01
N PRO A 66 -13.86 7.76 -18.23
CA PRO A 66 -12.65 8.54 -18.53
C PRO A 66 -12.84 10.06 -18.44
N HIS A 67 -14.09 10.54 -18.37
CA HIS A 67 -14.41 11.96 -18.25
C HIS A 67 -14.73 12.39 -16.81
N ASP A 68 -14.72 11.48 -15.87
CA ASP A 68 -14.92 11.77 -14.45
C ASP A 68 -13.56 11.94 -13.77
N GLU A 69 -13.20 13.17 -13.42
CA GLU A 69 -11.94 13.48 -12.75
C GLU A 69 -11.82 12.81 -11.38
N ALA A 70 -12.94 12.50 -10.73
CA ALA A 70 -12.98 11.79 -9.44
C ALA A 70 -13.03 10.26 -9.58
N SER A 71 -12.98 9.73 -10.81
CA SER A 71 -13.11 8.28 -11.07
C SER A 71 -12.05 7.42 -10.38
N TRP A 72 -10.89 7.99 -10.08
CA TRP A 72 -9.84 7.32 -9.32
C TRP A 72 -10.28 6.90 -7.91
N LEU A 73 -11.22 7.63 -7.28
CA LEU A 73 -11.73 7.31 -5.92
C LEU A 73 -12.32 5.89 -5.80
N ALA A 74 -12.78 5.32 -6.91
CA ALA A 74 -13.37 3.99 -6.94
C ALA A 74 -12.33 2.87 -7.09
N ILE A 75 -11.08 3.19 -7.45
CA ILE A 75 -10.09 2.19 -7.87
C ILE A 75 -8.76 2.26 -7.11
N ILE A 76 -8.56 3.24 -6.26
CA ILE A 76 -7.34 3.35 -5.47
C ILE A 76 -7.62 3.61 -3.98
N THR A 77 -6.67 3.27 -3.14
CA THR A 77 -6.69 3.66 -1.73
C THR A 77 -6.50 5.18 -1.61
N HIS A 78 -7.41 5.86 -0.95
CA HIS A 78 -7.39 7.31 -0.79
C HIS A 78 -6.09 7.79 -0.11
N PRO A 79 -5.39 8.82 -0.61
CA PRO A 79 -4.10 9.26 -0.08
C PRO A 79 -4.15 9.72 1.37
N ALA A 80 -5.26 10.31 1.85
CA ALA A 80 -5.42 10.65 3.27
C ALA A 80 -5.38 9.40 4.16
N PHE A 81 -5.99 8.28 3.72
CA PHE A 81 -5.93 7.02 4.44
C PHE A 81 -4.50 6.47 4.47
N VAL A 82 -3.82 6.46 3.33
CA VAL A 82 -2.41 6.03 3.23
C VAL A 82 -1.53 6.84 4.18
N ARG A 83 -1.71 8.16 4.22
CA ARG A 83 -0.98 9.08 5.10
C ARG A 83 -1.16 8.72 6.58
N GLU A 84 -2.40 8.52 7.03
CA GLU A 84 -2.65 8.22 8.43
C GLU A 84 -2.14 6.83 8.84
N VAL A 85 -2.20 5.83 7.96
CA VAL A 85 -1.60 4.52 8.19
C VAL A 85 -0.07 4.63 8.27
N ALA A 86 0.57 5.41 7.37
CA ALA A 86 2.00 5.64 7.40
C ALA A 86 2.46 6.37 8.69
N ARG A 87 1.69 7.37 9.13
CA ARG A 87 1.92 8.06 10.40
C ARG A 87 1.73 7.14 11.60
N TRP A 88 0.72 6.27 11.56
CA TRP A 88 0.52 5.28 12.61
C TRP A 88 1.73 4.35 12.72
N ALA A 89 2.19 3.79 11.62
CA ALA A 89 3.38 2.93 11.58
C ALA A 89 4.63 3.64 12.11
N ALA A 90 4.83 4.90 11.70
CA ALA A 90 5.95 5.73 12.16
C ALA A 90 5.93 5.98 13.67
N ARG A 91 4.74 6.17 14.27
CA ARG A 91 4.60 6.28 15.74
C ARG A 91 5.04 5.01 16.45
N GLN A 92 4.71 3.83 15.89
CA GLN A 92 5.13 2.54 16.48
C GLN A 92 6.65 2.35 16.43
N LEU A 93 7.31 2.87 15.40
CA LEU A 93 8.77 2.81 15.24
C LEU A 93 9.56 3.69 16.25
N ARG A 94 8.88 4.53 17.03
CA ARG A 94 9.45 5.31 18.15
C ARG A 94 10.72 6.07 17.78
N GLY A 95 10.75 6.66 16.57
CA GLY A 95 11.82 7.54 16.11
C GLY A 95 12.99 6.86 15.40
N THR A 96 12.95 5.53 15.19
CA THR A 96 13.98 4.82 14.41
C THR A 96 13.34 3.75 13.54
N GLY A 97 13.77 3.61 12.28
CA GLY A 97 13.28 2.59 11.37
C GLY A 97 12.95 3.13 9.98
N ARG A 98 12.18 2.36 9.23
CA ARG A 98 11.82 2.70 7.86
C ARG A 98 10.34 2.42 7.60
N VAL A 99 9.69 3.28 6.84
CA VAL A 99 8.37 3.07 6.24
C VAL A 99 8.51 3.17 4.72
N THR A 100 8.11 2.12 4.02
CA THR A 100 8.09 2.10 2.55
C THR A 100 6.65 2.04 2.07
N LEU A 101 6.27 2.99 1.22
CA LEU A 101 5.04 2.96 0.44
C LEU A 101 5.37 2.43 -0.95
N CYS A 102 4.76 1.33 -1.37
CA CYS A 102 5.01 0.76 -2.69
C CYS A 102 3.81 -0.02 -3.19
N ASP A 103 3.65 -0.06 -4.50
CA ASP A 103 2.66 -0.89 -5.18
C ASP A 103 3.16 -1.26 -6.58
N ALA A 104 2.49 -2.23 -7.19
CA ALA A 104 2.63 -2.59 -8.59
C ALA A 104 1.29 -2.31 -9.29
N PRO A 105 1.04 -1.07 -9.75
CA PRO A 105 -0.15 -0.74 -10.53
C PRO A 105 -0.27 -1.60 -11.80
N GLN A 106 -1.41 -1.49 -12.51
CA GLN A 106 -1.56 -2.17 -13.80
C GLN A 106 -0.41 -1.81 -14.75
N SER A 107 -0.01 -2.77 -15.60
CA SER A 107 1.16 -2.58 -16.47
C SER A 107 1.05 -1.35 -17.38
N ASP A 108 -0.19 -0.98 -17.77
CA ASP A 108 -0.50 0.17 -18.61
C ASP A 108 -0.87 1.45 -17.83
N SER A 109 -0.60 1.45 -16.53
CA SER A 109 -0.78 2.62 -15.66
C SER A 109 0.49 3.45 -15.55
N SER A 110 0.36 4.76 -15.41
CA SER A 110 1.47 5.67 -15.12
C SER A 110 1.61 5.91 -13.63
N PHE A 111 2.65 5.34 -13.01
CA PHE A 111 2.94 5.59 -11.59
C PHE A 111 3.28 7.07 -11.34
N ASP A 112 3.93 7.74 -12.28
CA ASP A 112 4.20 9.18 -12.19
C ASP A 112 2.92 10.01 -12.23
N ALA A 113 1.89 9.57 -12.97
CA ALA A 113 0.59 10.23 -12.93
C ALA A 113 -0.10 10.01 -11.57
N ILE A 114 -0.07 8.80 -11.02
CA ILE A 114 -0.59 8.50 -9.68
C ILE A 114 0.11 9.37 -8.62
N ARG A 115 1.44 9.46 -8.63
CA ARG A 115 2.21 10.31 -7.70
C ARG A 115 1.77 11.77 -7.74
N ARG A 116 1.61 12.33 -8.95
CA ARG A 116 1.21 13.74 -9.12
C ARG A 116 -0.22 13.99 -8.69
N LEU A 117 -1.18 13.16 -9.16
CA LEU A 117 -2.61 13.32 -8.87
C LEU A 117 -2.90 13.23 -7.37
N HIS A 118 -2.21 12.35 -6.69
CA HIS A 118 -2.45 12.08 -5.27
C HIS A 118 -1.44 12.74 -4.35
N ARG A 119 -0.55 13.59 -4.91
CA ARG A 119 0.45 14.35 -4.16
C ARG A 119 1.25 13.46 -3.20
N LEU A 120 1.67 12.28 -3.69
CA LEU A 120 2.34 11.28 -2.85
C LEU A 120 3.71 11.76 -2.38
N ASP A 121 4.39 12.60 -3.15
CA ASP A 121 5.67 13.19 -2.74
C ASP A 121 5.48 14.15 -1.57
N ASP A 122 4.43 14.97 -1.59
CA ASP A 122 4.09 15.87 -0.48
C ASP A 122 3.77 15.07 0.79
N LEU A 123 3.01 13.96 0.65
CA LEU A 123 2.72 13.04 1.76
C LEU A 123 4.03 12.50 2.38
N ILE A 124 4.98 12.08 1.56
CA ILE A 124 6.29 11.59 2.05
C ILE A 124 7.06 12.69 2.77
N GLU A 125 7.10 13.91 2.21
CA GLU A 125 7.80 15.04 2.83
C GLU A 125 7.15 15.46 4.16
N GLU A 126 5.82 15.44 4.25
CA GLU A 126 5.10 15.67 5.51
C GLU A 126 5.49 14.62 6.55
N CYS A 127 5.49 13.35 6.19
CA CYS A 127 5.88 12.27 7.11
C CYS A 127 7.35 12.39 7.55
N ARG A 128 8.27 12.75 6.66
CA ARG A 128 9.70 13.00 6.99
C ARG A 128 9.86 14.14 7.98
N ARG A 129 9.11 15.23 7.80
CA ARG A 129 9.14 16.38 8.70
C ARG A 129 8.59 16.02 10.09
N ASP A 130 7.49 15.25 10.13
CA ASP A 130 6.80 14.90 11.37
C ASP A 130 7.56 13.81 12.16
N PHE A 131 8.34 12.96 11.47
CA PHE A 131 9.09 11.84 12.04
C PHE A 131 10.55 11.82 11.56
N PRO A 132 11.39 12.78 11.95
CA PRO A 132 12.74 12.96 11.38
C PRO A 132 13.69 11.77 11.61
N GLY A 133 13.40 10.89 12.57
CA GLY A 133 14.20 9.68 12.82
C GLY A 133 13.74 8.45 12.04
N VAL A 134 12.66 8.55 11.26
CA VAL A 134 12.14 7.47 10.43
C VAL A 134 12.41 7.76 8.95
N THR A 135 12.97 6.79 8.23
CA THR A 135 13.19 6.91 6.79
C THR A 135 11.92 6.56 6.03
N PHE A 136 11.45 7.47 5.16
CA PHE A 136 10.30 7.21 4.29
C PHE A 136 10.74 7.07 2.84
N THR A 137 10.25 6.02 2.17
CA THR A 137 10.50 5.74 0.75
C THR A 137 9.21 5.48 0.00
N LEU A 138 9.20 5.79 -1.28
CA LEU A 138 8.07 5.58 -2.19
C LEU A 138 8.63 5.06 -3.52
N PHE A 139 8.12 3.94 -4.02
CA PHE A 139 8.53 3.43 -5.33
C PHE A 139 7.49 2.54 -6.01
N ASP A 140 7.64 2.39 -7.32
CA ASP A 140 6.91 1.47 -8.18
C ASP A 140 7.60 0.10 -8.15
N MET A 141 6.88 -0.94 -7.75
CA MET A 141 7.42 -2.30 -7.67
C MET A 141 7.50 -3.01 -9.02
N ARG A 142 6.90 -2.47 -10.06
CA ARG A 142 6.91 -3.10 -11.39
C ARG A 142 8.32 -3.09 -12.00
N CYS A 143 8.61 -4.12 -12.79
CA CYS A 143 9.82 -4.17 -13.61
C CYS A 143 9.62 -3.58 -15.02
N GLU A 144 8.37 -3.36 -15.45
CA GLU A 144 8.05 -2.76 -16.74
C GLU A 144 6.74 -1.96 -16.72
N GLU A 145 6.65 -0.95 -17.57
CA GLU A 145 5.45 -0.18 -17.86
C GLU A 145 5.10 -0.28 -19.34
N TRP A 146 3.84 -0.46 -19.65
CA TRP A 146 3.35 -0.67 -21.01
C TRP A 146 2.62 0.56 -21.54
N LYS A 147 2.91 0.92 -22.77
CA LYS A 147 2.07 1.87 -23.50
C LYS A 147 1.07 1.08 -24.31
N VAL A 148 -0.20 1.28 -24.02
CA VAL A 148 -1.32 0.64 -24.71
C VAL A 148 -2.08 1.69 -25.53
N VAL A 149 -2.38 1.38 -26.80
CA VAL A 149 -3.20 2.19 -27.69
C VAL A 149 -4.24 1.26 -28.31
N ASP A 150 -5.50 1.62 -28.20
CA ASP A 150 -6.64 0.84 -28.71
C ASP A 150 -6.62 -0.64 -28.25
N GLY A 151 -6.22 -0.88 -26.98
CA GLY A 151 -6.14 -2.21 -26.42
C GLY A 151 -4.90 -3.03 -26.83
N VAL A 152 -4.00 -2.44 -27.63
CA VAL A 152 -2.78 -3.10 -28.12
C VAL A 152 -1.55 -2.50 -27.43
N THR A 153 -0.69 -3.35 -26.88
CA THR A 153 0.61 -2.90 -26.32
C THR A 153 1.55 -2.50 -27.46
N VAL A 154 1.83 -1.20 -27.57
CA VAL A 154 2.68 -0.63 -28.64
C VAL A 154 4.13 -0.49 -28.23
N SER A 155 4.42 -0.37 -26.93
CA SER A 155 5.79 -0.35 -26.40
C SER A 155 5.81 -0.74 -24.94
N LYS A 156 7.01 -1.14 -24.45
CA LYS A 156 7.29 -1.43 -23.05
C LYS A 156 8.52 -0.61 -22.63
N ARG A 157 8.49 -0.11 -21.40
CA ARG A 157 9.60 0.59 -20.77
C ARG A 157 10.04 -0.19 -19.54
N GLU A 158 11.32 -0.50 -19.42
CA GLU A 158 11.87 -1.08 -18.20
C GLU A 158 11.81 -0.07 -17.03
N LEU A 159 11.54 -0.58 -15.85
CA LEU A 159 11.48 0.16 -14.60
C LEU A 159 12.51 -0.43 -13.62
N PRO A 160 13.00 0.37 -12.64
CA PRO A 160 14.01 -0.10 -11.69
C PRO A 160 13.49 -1.18 -10.73
N SER A 161 12.17 -1.34 -10.58
CA SER A 161 11.55 -2.31 -9.67
C SER A 161 11.97 -2.09 -8.20
N ASP A 162 11.85 -3.13 -7.35
CA ASP A 162 12.33 -3.09 -5.97
C ASP A 162 13.87 -3.06 -5.96
N PRO A 163 14.51 -2.06 -5.32
CA PRO A 163 15.96 -1.99 -5.21
C PRO A 163 16.60 -3.20 -4.51
N ALA A 164 15.84 -3.93 -3.68
CA ALA A 164 16.29 -5.15 -3.03
C ALA A 164 16.18 -6.39 -3.92
N GLY A 165 15.57 -6.26 -5.10
CA GLY A 165 15.28 -7.35 -6.01
C GLY A 165 13.98 -8.09 -5.68
N ALA A 166 13.61 -9.04 -6.53
CA ALA A 166 12.44 -9.89 -6.37
C ALA A 166 12.84 -11.29 -5.90
N VAL A 167 11.97 -11.92 -5.14
CA VAL A 167 12.11 -13.31 -4.70
C VAL A 167 10.90 -14.10 -5.17
N ASP A 168 11.15 -15.18 -5.91
CA ASP A 168 10.10 -16.12 -6.28
C ASP A 168 9.75 -17.01 -5.09
N VAL A 169 8.49 -17.01 -4.70
CA VAL A 169 7.98 -17.90 -3.65
C VAL A 169 7.16 -19.01 -4.30
N HIS A 170 7.69 -20.23 -4.24
CA HIS A 170 6.98 -21.42 -4.71
C HIS A 170 5.92 -21.83 -3.67
N LEU A 171 4.65 -21.79 -4.07
CA LEU A 171 3.52 -22.23 -3.24
C LEU A 171 3.32 -23.74 -3.45
N ASP A 172 3.84 -24.53 -2.52
CA ASP A 172 3.76 -26.01 -2.49
C ASP A 172 2.52 -26.50 -1.72
N GLU A 173 2.51 -27.80 -1.42
CA GLU A 173 1.43 -28.48 -0.64
C GLU A 173 1.13 -27.86 0.74
N LYS A 174 1.94 -26.95 1.24
CA LYS A 174 1.67 -26.21 2.48
C LYS A 174 0.83 -24.96 2.25
N SER A 175 0.55 -24.62 1.00
CA SER A 175 -0.31 -23.47 0.64
C SER A 175 -1.76 -23.90 0.59
N GLU A 176 -2.65 -23.08 1.13
CA GLU A 176 -4.11 -23.19 0.97
C GLU A 176 -4.56 -23.12 -0.51
N PHE A 177 -3.70 -22.65 -1.40
CA PHE A 177 -3.94 -22.61 -2.84
C PHE A 177 -3.45 -23.85 -3.58
N PHE A 178 -2.76 -24.78 -2.90
CA PHE A 178 -2.26 -25.99 -3.54
C PHE A 178 -3.42 -26.85 -4.07
N GLY A 179 -3.36 -27.20 -5.35
CA GLY A 179 -4.40 -28.01 -6.00
C GLY A 179 -5.73 -27.27 -6.25
N PHE A 180 -5.79 -25.94 -6.00
CA PHE A 180 -7.00 -25.18 -6.30
C PHE A 180 -7.22 -25.08 -7.81
N PRO A 181 -8.36 -25.61 -8.36
CA PRO A 181 -8.62 -25.56 -9.79
C PRO A 181 -8.92 -24.12 -10.24
N GLY A 182 -8.07 -23.55 -11.07
CA GLY A 182 -8.31 -22.23 -11.66
C GLY A 182 -7.21 -21.18 -11.44
N LEU A 183 -6.22 -21.46 -10.61
CA LEU A 183 -5.03 -20.63 -10.55
C LEU A 183 -4.03 -21.11 -11.61
N GLY A 184 -4.13 -20.50 -12.77
CA GLY A 184 -3.13 -20.46 -13.82
C GLY A 184 -2.59 -21.80 -14.32
N LYS A 185 -2.89 -22.09 -15.58
CA LYS A 185 -1.96 -22.87 -16.40
C LYS A 185 -0.97 -21.88 -17.04
#